data_8a4a38c701b209b590afdbfaf5d35c3e
#
_entry.id   8a4a38c701b209b590afdbfaf5d35c3e
#
_cell.length_a   1.000
_cell.length_b   1.000
_cell.length_c   1.000
_cell.angle_alpha   90.00
_cell.angle_beta   90.00
_cell.angle_gamma   90.00
#
_symmetry.space_group_name_H-M   'P 1'
#
loop_
_entity.id
_entity.type
_entity.pdbx_description
1 polymer ?
#
loop_
_entity_poly.entity_id
_entity_poly.type
_entity_poly.pdbx_seq_one_letter_code
_entity_poly.pdbx_strand_id
1 'polypeptide(L)' 'MLGDMFLSFTGNRGVLIENYRSIVLYTDTALKLQGKNGRLAIEGTCLTIRYYDKEQLFLSGLIRSAVFEPL' A
#
# COMPACT_ATOMS: atom_id res chain seq x y z
N MET A 1 7.91 -14.99 2.69
CA MET A 1 9.31 -14.74 3.03
C MET A 1 9.40 -13.62 4.05
N LEU A 2 10.34 -13.70 4.96
CA LEU A 2 10.51 -12.67 5.98
C LEU A 2 10.83 -11.32 5.34
N GLY A 3 10.13 -10.28 5.77
CA GLY A 3 10.36 -8.93 5.28
C GLY A 3 9.50 -8.50 4.11
N ASP A 4 8.78 -9.42 3.48
CA ASP A 4 7.91 -9.05 2.38
C ASP A 4 6.63 -8.40 2.88
N MET A 5 6.11 -7.47 2.08
CA MET A 5 4.78 -6.92 2.34
C MET A 5 3.72 -7.84 1.76
N PHE A 6 2.61 -7.96 2.47
CA PHE A 6 1.50 -8.80 2.04
C PHE A 6 0.32 -7.91 1.68
N LEU A 7 -0.28 -8.17 0.54
CA LEU A 7 -1.42 -7.41 0.04
C LEU A 7 -2.64 -8.30 -0.05
N SER A 8 -3.75 -7.83 0.51
CA SER A 8 -5.03 -8.52 0.43
C SER A 8 -6.03 -7.55 -0.19
N PHE A 9 -6.44 -7.83 -1.42
CA PHE A 9 -7.33 -6.95 -2.16
C PHE A 9 -8.78 -7.31 -1.97
N THR A 10 -9.63 -6.28 -1.94
CA THR A 10 -11.07 -6.42 -2.06
C THR A 10 -11.44 -5.83 -3.42
N GLY A 11 -11.44 -6.67 -4.46
CA GLY A 11 -11.58 -6.19 -5.82
C GLY A 11 -10.56 -5.12 -6.12
N ASN A 12 -10.99 -4.03 -6.76
CA ASN A 12 -10.14 -2.86 -7.00
C ASN A 12 -10.50 -1.69 -6.08
N ARG A 13 -11.21 -1.96 -4.97
CA ARG A 13 -11.74 -0.91 -4.09
C ARG A 13 -11.06 -0.81 -2.74
N GLY A 14 -10.23 -1.77 -2.40
CA GLY A 14 -9.55 -1.75 -1.13
C GLY A 14 -8.41 -2.72 -1.09
N VAL A 15 -7.44 -2.43 -0.25
CA VAL A 15 -6.31 -3.32 -0.04
C VAL A 15 -5.82 -3.18 1.39
N LEU A 16 -5.62 -4.34 2.02
CA LEU A 16 -4.95 -4.42 3.30
C LEU A 16 -3.48 -4.72 3.04
N ILE A 17 -2.61 -3.86 3.53
CA ILE A 17 -1.17 -3.98 3.35
C ILE A 17 -0.57 -4.29 4.71
N GLU A 18 0.20 -5.37 4.78
CA GLU A 18 0.83 -5.81 6.02
C GLU A 18 2.34 -5.83 5.87
N ASN A 19 3.01 -5.59 6.97
CA ASN A 19 4.47 -5.67 7.06
C ASN A 19 5.19 -4.57 6.27
N TYR A 20 4.60 -3.38 6.21
CA TYR A 20 5.28 -2.22 5.67
C TYR A 20 6.09 -1.54 6.78
N ARG A 21 6.99 -0.65 6.40
CA ARG A 21 7.82 0.08 7.37
C ARG A 21 7.43 1.53 7.53
N SER A 22 7.24 2.23 6.42
CA SER A 22 6.91 3.65 6.49
C SER A 22 6.14 4.08 5.26
N ILE A 23 5.43 5.18 5.41
CA ILE A 23 4.71 5.81 4.31
C ILE A 23 5.66 6.83 3.69
N VAL A 24 5.95 6.64 2.40
CA VAL A 24 6.86 7.52 1.66
C VAL A 24 6.09 8.67 1.02
N LEU A 25 4.91 8.38 0.49
CA LEU A 25 4.07 9.35 -0.19
C LEU A 25 2.62 8.94 -0.05
N TYR A 26 1.77 9.90 0.24
CA TYR A 26 0.33 9.66 0.27
C TYR A 26 -0.40 10.85 -0.30
N THR A 27 -1.12 10.61 -1.41
CA THR A 27 -2.05 11.56 -2.00
C THR A 27 -3.33 10.80 -2.35
N ASP A 28 -4.34 11.50 -2.85
CA ASP A 28 -5.58 10.84 -3.25
C ASP A 28 -5.43 10.02 -4.54
N THR A 29 -4.30 10.12 -5.21
CA THR A 29 -4.03 9.37 -6.44
C THR A 29 -2.85 8.43 -6.34
N ALA A 30 -2.06 8.50 -5.28
CA ALA A 30 -0.88 7.66 -5.13
C ALA A 30 -0.56 7.39 -3.67
N LEU A 31 -0.13 6.16 -3.41
CA LEU A 31 0.40 5.77 -2.12
C LEU A 31 1.69 5.02 -2.37
N LYS A 32 2.77 5.46 -1.72
CA LYS A 32 4.04 4.75 -1.78
C LYS A 32 4.47 4.36 -0.38
N LEU A 33 4.81 3.11 -0.21
CA LEU A 33 5.25 2.55 1.06
C LEU A 33 6.64 2.00 0.93
N GLN A 34 7.42 2.16 1.98
CA GLN A 34 8.72 1.54 2.10
C GLN A 34 8.55 0.25 2.89
N GLY A 35 9.02 -0.85 2.35
CA GLY A 35 9.12 -2.11 3.05
C GLY A 35 10.57 -2.45 3.35
N LYS A 36 10.79 -3.60 3.95
CA LYS A 36 12.13 -4.05 4.27
C LYS A 36 12.93 -4.38 3.01
N ASN A 37 12.28 -4.98 2.03
CA ASN A 37 12.94 -5.51 0.83
C ASN A 37 12.66 -4.70 -0.43
N GLY A 38 11.90 -3.62 -0.33
CA GLY A 38 11.55 -2.83 -1.50
C GLY A 38 10.44 -1.86 -1.20
N ARG A 39 9.95 -1.23 -2.25
CA ARG A 39 8.85 -0.28 -2.17
C ARG A 39 7.61 -0.79 -2.87
N LEU A 40 6.47 -0.29 -2.43
CA LEU A 40 5.19 -0.54 -3.07
C LEU A 40 4.63 0.79 -3.53
N ALA A 41 4.24 0.86 -4.81
CA ALA A 41 3.60 2.03 -5.37
C ALA A 41 2.19 1.65 -5.81
N ILE A 42 1.18 2.30 -5.23
CA ILE A 42 -0.22 2.09 -5.58
C ILE A 42 -0.73 3.38 -6.21
N GLU A 43 -1.41 3.24 -7.35
CA GLU A 43 -2.03 4.36 -8.03
C GLU A 43 -3.51 4.11 -8.23
N GLY A 44 -4.27 5.19 -8.19
CA GLY A 44 -5.72 5.11 -8.37
C GLY A 44 -6.36 6.47 -8.24
N THR A 45 -7.63 6.48 -7.84
CA THR A 45 -8.38 7.71 -7.60
C THR A 45 -9.13 7.62 -6.28
N CYS A 46 -9.27 8.76 -5.62
CA CYS A 46 -9.95 8.85 -4.33
C CYS A 46 -9.35 7.89 -3.29
N LEU A 47 -8.04 7.72 -3.31
CA LEU A 47 -7.37 6.84 -2.37
C LEU A 47 -7.43 7.45 -0.97
N THR A 48 -7.86 6.66 -0.01
CA THR A 48 -8.02 7.11 1.36
C THR A 48 -7.49 6.03 2.31
N ILE A 49 -6.56 6.41 3.17
CA ILE A 49 -6.12 5.52 4.25
C ILE A 49 -7.23 5.51 5.30
N ARG A 50 -7.86 4.36 5.50
CA ARG A 50 -8.94 4.20 6.46
C ARG A 50 -8.43 4.03 7.87
N TYR A 51 -7.38 3.25 8.02
CA TYR A 51 -6.69 3.09 9.29
C TYR A 51 -5.30 2.54 9.01
N TYR A 52 -4.42 2.74 9.94
CA TYR A 52 -3.09 2.16 9.88
C TYR A 52 -2.47 2.11 11.27
N ASP A 53 -1.54 1.19 11.42
CA ASP A 53 -0.65 1.16 12.55
C ASP A 53 0.75 0.81 12.03
N LYS A 54 1.66 0.45 12.91
CA LYS A 54 3.04 0.19 12.46
C LYS A 54 3.21 -1.11 11.69
N GLU A 55 2.18 -1.95 11.63
CA GLU A 55 2.27 -3.25 10.96
C GLU A 55 1.33 -3.39 9.78
N GLN A 56 0.20 -2.70 9.79
CA GLN A 56 -0.79 -2.84 8.73
C GLN A 56 -1.45 -1.52 8.40
N LEU A 57 -1.94 -1.44 7.18
CA LEU A 57 -2.58 -0.25 6.65
C LEU A 57 -3.71 -0.68 5.72
N PHE A 58 -4.89 -0.10 5.89
CA PHE A 58 -5.99 -0.35 4.98
C PHE A 58 -6.27 0.87 4.13
N LEU A 59 -6.14 0.69 2.82
CA LEU A 59 -6.38 1.72 1.81
C LEU A 59 -7.66 1.41 1.08
N SER A 60 -8.53 2.41 0.93
CA SER A 60 -9.73 2.31 0.12
C SER A 60 -9.67 3.31 -1.01
N GLY A 61 -10.51 3.10 -2.02
CA GLY A 61 -10.58 3.94 -3.19
C GLY A 61 -10.59 3.08 -4.45
N LEU A 62 -10.49 3.71 -5.59
CA LEU A 62 -10.44 2.98 -6.85
C LEU A 62 -8.99 2.72 -7.20
N ILE A 63 -8.56 1.48 -7.03
CA ILE A 63 -7.15 1.09 -7.24
C ILE A 63 -6.96 0.71 -8.70
N ARG A 64 -6.00 1.34 -9.33
CA ARG A 64 -5.69 1.10 -10.73
C ARG A 64 -4.47 0.22 -10.90
N SER A 65 -3.46 0.40 -10.08
CA SER A 65 -2.24 -0.40 -10.16
C SER A 65 -1.57 -0.51 -8.82
N ALA A 66 -0.82 -1.59 -8.65
CA ALA A 66 0.03 -1.81 -7.49
C ALA A 66 1.31 -2.47 -8.01
N VAL A 67 2.43 -1.80 -7.81
CA VAL A 67 3.71 -2.22 -8.36
C VAL A 67 4.74 -2.28 -7.25
N PHE A 68 5.44 -3.40 -7.17
CA PHE A 68 6.59 -3.53 -6.27
C PHE A 68 7.83 -3.05 -6.99
N GLU A 69 8.59 -2.21 -6.32
CA GLU A 69 9.84 -1.67 -6.83
C GLU A 69 10.97 -2.19 -5.93
N PRO A 70 12.03 -2.77 -6.50
CA PRO A 70 13.16 -3.23 -5.69
C PRO A 70 13.91 -2.03 -5.10
N LEU A 71 14.61 -2.30 -4.03
CA LEU A 71 15.49 -1.29 -3.41
C LEU A 71 16.66 -0.96 -4.31
#